data_781a99ba73fc1bb2446d672b1b0d71c9
#
_entry.id   781a99ba73fc1bb2446d672b1b0d71c9
#
_cell.length_a   1.000
_cell.length_b   1.000
_cell.length_c   1.000
_cell.angle_alpha   90.00
_cell.angle_beta   90.00
_cell.angle_gamma   90.00
#
_symmetry.space_group_name_H-M   'P 1'
#
loop_
_entity.id
_entity.type
_entity.pdbx_description
1 polymer ?
#
loop_
_entity_poly.entity_id
_entity_poly.type
_entity_poly.pdbx_seq_one_letter_code
_entity_poly.pdbx_strand_id
1 'polypeptide(L)'
;AAVGHESLRDFFEPSLAGFPFFTIFTYAKSSNVPKLRIIVGCMAGFCLLAAGLRVRAQPPHGVAFYDADCLYDTVPSPFGNDTRYLPQGEMRWTGERYRRKVMQTAAVIDSLGLPLVGLYGVENESVVRDVAAACKGDYAYLFRTTDSYNGLDFALFYFGDRFFPDRVEAGHFWMTAAGELRG
;
A
#
# COMPACT_ATOMS: atom_id res chain seq x y z
N ALA A 1 26.15 -21.38 26.55
CA ALA A 1 25.79 -19.98 26.47
C ALA A 1 24.49 -19.91 25.66
N ALA A 2 23.36 -19.76 26.35
CA ALA A 2 22.04 -19.62 25.75
C ALA A 2 21.83 -18.15 25.43
N VAL A 3 21.58 -17.83 24.18
CA VAL A 3 21.14 -16.50 23.74
C VAL A 3 19.62 -16.52 23.68
N GLY A 4 19.02 -15.63 24.47
CA GLY A 4 17.59 -15.57 24.66
C GLY A 4 16.83 -15.12 23.39
N HIS A 5 15.72 -15.80 23.17
CA HIS A 5 14.66 -15.44 22.26
C HIS A 5 13.86 -14.29 22.90
N GLU A 6 14.20 -13.05 22.60
CA GLU A 6 13.30 -11.93 22.86
C GLU A 6 12.25 -11.84 21.77
N SER A 7 11.02 -11.96 22.22
CA SER A 7 9.80 -11.98 21.44
C SER A 7 9.51 -10.61 20.85
N LEU A 8 9.32 -10.54 19.52
CA LEU A 8 8.83 -9.39 18.76
C LEU A 8 7.38 -8.96 19.09
N ARG A 9 6.86 -9.36 20.25
CA ARG A 9 5.49 -9.00 20.68
C ARG A 9 5.37 -7.64 21.33
N ASP A 10 6.48 -7.00 21.72
CA ASP A 10 6.44 -5.76 22.52
C ASP A 10 6.49 -4.47 21.67
N PHE A 11 6.36 -4.58 20.34
CA PHE A 11 6.44 -3.41 19.46
C PHE A 11 5.09 -2.87 18.96
N PHE A 12 3.97 -3.47 19.36
CA PHE A 12 2.62 -3.01 19.00
C PHE A 12 1.70 -2.95 20.22
N GLU A 13 2.02 -2.10 21.16
CA GLU A 13 0.99 -1.57 22.06
C GLU A 13 0.59 -0.17 21.53
N PRO A 14 -0.64 0.00 21.01
CA PRO A 14 -1.17 1.34 20.87
C PRO A 14 -1.51 1.85 22.26
N SER A 15 -0.64 2.68 22.81
CA SER A 15 -0.92 3.48 23.99
C SER A 15 -2.13 4.40 23.74
N LEU A 16 -3.33 3.88 23.95
CA LEU A 16 -4.55 4.64 24.13
C LEU A 16 -4.64 5.12 25.58
N ALA A 17 -3.56 5.70 26.09
CA ALA A 17 -3.57 6.36 27.39
C ALA A 17 -3.51 7.86 27.16
N GLY A 18 -4.61 8.53 27.42
CA GLY A 18 -4.57 9.93 27.79
C GLY A 18 -5.17 10.95 26.84
N PHE A 19 -6.42 10.84 26.52
CA PHE A 19 -7.20 12.06 26.34
C PHE A 19 -7.89 12.40 27.67
N PRO A 20 -7.50 13.48 28.35
CA PRO A 20 -8.14 13.90 29.60
C PRO A 20 -9.44 14.64 29.31
N PHE A 21 -10.44 13.93 28.79
CA PHE A 21 -11.75 14.55 28.51
C PHE A 21 -12.81 14.23 29.60
N PHE A 22 -12.43 13.50 30.64
CA PHE A 22 -13.45 13.05 31.64
C PHE A 22 -13.30 13.62 33.06
N THR A 23 -12.41 14.58 33.29
CA THR A 23 -12.16 15.06 34.66
C THR A 23 -12.61 16.52 34.92
N ILE A 24 -13.44 17.12 34.08
CA ILE A 24 -13.92 18.51 34.32
C ILE A 24 -15.39 18.61 34.72
N PHE A 25 -16.08 17.52 34.99
CA PHE A 25 -17.51 17.61 35.27
C PHE A 25 -17.92 17.43 36.73
N THR A 26 -17.02 17.34 37.70
CA THR A 26 -17.40 17.09 39.11
C THR A 26 -17.01 18.19 40.11
N TYR A 27 -16.62 19.39 39.67
CA TYR A 27 -16.34 20.47 40.63
C TYR A 27 -16.92 21.83 40.16
N ALA A 28 -18.23 21.94 40.18
CA ALA A 28 -18.90 23.23 40.07
C ALA A 28 -20.15 23.29 40.96
N LYS A 29 -19.93 23.25 42.28
CA LYS A 29 -20.88 23.75 43.23
C LYS A 29 -20.24 24.92 43.94
N SER A 30 -20.16 26.08 43.25
CA SER A 30 -19.94 27.38 43.86
C SER A 30 -20.34 28.49 42.90
N SER A 31 -21.15 29.33 43.41
CA SER A 31 -21.81 30.52 42.93
C SER A 31 -20.88 31.59 42.33
N ASN A 32 -20.55 31.53 41.04
CA ASN A 32 -20.12 32.69 40.24
C ASN A 32 -20.31 32.42 38.72
N VAL A 33 -21.54 32.59 38.33
CA VAL A 33 -22.05 32.24 36.99
C VAL A 33 -21.55 33.05 35.78
N PRO A 34 -21.07 34.32 35.86
CA PRO A 34 -20.70 35.03 34.66
C PRO A 34 -19.35 34.61 34.02
N LYS A 35 -18.35 34.27 34.83
CA LYS A 35 -17.03 33.86 34.32
C LYS A 35 -17.03 32.49 33.63
N LEU A 36 -17.85 31.56 34.11
CA LEU A 36 -17.98 30.24 33.49
C LEU A 36 -18.64 30.30 32.11
N ARG A 37 -19.60 31.21 31.91
CA ARG A 37 -20.23 31.40 30.59
C ARG A 37 -19.28 31.91 29.53
N ILE A 38 -18.33 32.78 29.90
CA ILE A 38 -17.32 33.31 28.98
C ILE A 38 -16.34 32.18 28.60
N ILE A 39 -15.89 31.38 29.55
CA ILE A 39 -14.95 30.26 29.27
C ILE A 39 -15.61 29.19 28.39
N VAL A 40 -16.86 28.81 28.66
CA VAL A 40 -17.61 27.85 27.85
C VAL A 40 -17.86 28.40 26.42
N GLY A 41 -18.17 29.70 26.31
CA GLY A 41 -18.34 30.38 25.01
C GLY A 41 -17.04 30.41 24.20
N CYS A 42 -15.90 30.71 24.84
CA CYS A 42 -14.59 30.69 24.18
C CYS A 42 -14.15 29.30 23.74
N MET A 43 -14.38 28.29 24.55
CA MET A 43 -14.08 26.89 24.18
C MET A 43 -14.98 26.39 23.05
N ALA A 44 -16.27 26.70 23.08
CA ALA A 44 -17.18 26.37 21.99
C ALA A 44 -16.82 27.07 20.69
N GLY A 45 -16.45 28.35 20.74
CA GLY A 45 -15.97 29.12 19.60
C GLY A 45 -14.67 28.57 19.02
N PHE A 46 -13.73 28.17 19.88
CA PHE A 46 -12.47 27.54 19.44
C PHE A 46 -12.69 26.16 18.80
N CYS A 47 -13.58 25.33 19.35
CA CYS A 47 -13.97 24.04 18.76
C CYS A 47 -14.67 24.22 17.40
N LEU A 48 -15.51 25.23 17.24
CA LEU A 48 -16.18 25.53 15.97
C LEU A 48 -15.21 26.06 14.92
N LEU A 49 -14.22 26.86 15.32
CA LEU A 49 -13.14 27.32 14.44
C LEU A 49 -12.22 26.17 14.03
N ALA A 50 -11.87 25.26 14.95
CA ALA A 50 -11.06 24.09 14.65
C ALA A 50 -11.79 23.07 13.75
N ALA A 51 -13.11 22.94 13.89
CA ALA A 51 -13.94 22.10 13.02
C ALA A 51 -14.06 22.64 11.58
N GLY A 52 -13.84 23.96 11.38
CA GLY A 52 -13.84 24.62 10.07
C GLY A 52 -12.51 24.50 9.32
N LEU A 53 -11.41 24.24 10.01
CA LEU A 53 -10.09 24.02 9.41
C LEU A 53 -9.98 22.58 8.91
N ARG A 54 -10.57 22.30 7.76
CA ARG A 54 -10.22 21.09 7.00
C ARG A 54 -8.81 21.30 6.45
N VAL A 55 -7.81 20.86 7.21
CA VAL A 55 -6.48 20.67 6.65
C VAL A 55 -6.62 19.61 5.55
N ARG A 56 -6.73 20.06 4.32
CA ARG A 56 -6.70 19.18 3.16
C ARG A 56 -5.26 18.72 3.04
N ALA A 57 -4.97 17.52 3.55
CA ALA A 57 -3.68 16.90 3.28
C ALA A 57 -3.46 16.89 1.77
N GLN A 58 -2.33 17.43 1.33
CA GLN A 58 -1.99 17.31 -0.08
C GLN A 58 -1.86 15.80 -0.39
N PRO A 59 -2.42 15.37 -1.52
CA PRO A 59 -2.26 13.99 -1.92
C PRO A 59 -0.77 13.67 -2.06
N PRO A 60 -0.33 12.50 -1.63
CA PRO A 60 1.07 12.12 -1.71
C PRO A 60 1.56 12.21 -3.16
N HIS A 61 2.75 12.76 -3.34
CA HIS A 61 3.44 12.80 -4.62
C HIS A 61 4.63 11.86 -4.54
N GLY A 62 4.78 10.99 -5.52
CA GLY A 62 5.91 10.08 -5.58
C GLY A 62 5.68 8.90 -6.49
N VAL A 63 6.73 8.13 -6.65
CA VAL A 63 6.76 6.86 -7.38
C VAL A 63 7.36 5.81 -6.46
N ALA A 64 6.80 4.63 -6.45
CA ALA A 64 7.39 3.47 -5.80
C ALA A 64 7.61 2.34 -6.79
N PHE A 65 8.56 1.47 -6.47
CA PHE A 65 8.74 0.18 -7.13
C PHE A 65 8.62 -0.92 -6.07
N TYR A 66 7.83 -1.93 -6.37
CA TYR A 66 7.58 -3.05 -5.50
C TYR A 66 7.75 -4.36 -6.26
N ASP A 67 8.52 -5.28 -5.70
CA ASP A 67 8.66 -6.64 -6.22
C ASP A 67 7.65 -7.54 -5.51
N ALA A 68 6.72 -8.11 -6.29
CA ALA A 68 5.72 -9.04 -5.78
C ALA A 68 6.30 -10.42 -5.40
N ASP A 69 7.59 -10.66 -5.66
CA ASP A 69 8.29 -11.89 -5.33
C ASP A 69 7.56 -13.14 -5.88
N CYS A 70 7.57 -13.29 -7.20
CA CYS A 70 7.02 -14.46 -7.90
C CYS A 70 5.50 -14.64 -7.69
N LEU A 71 4.70 -13.66 -8.10
CA LEU A 71 3.25 -13.76 -8.10
C LEU A 71 2.78 -14.47 -9.38
N TYR A 72 2.82 -15.80 -9.35
CA TYR A 72 2.22 -16.66 -10.37
C TYR A 72 0.74 -16.91 -10.08
N ASP A 73 -0.04 -17.18 -11.13
CA ASP A 73 -1.39 -17.70 -10.97
C ASP A 73 -1.37 -19.23 -10.70
N THR A 74 -2.47 -19.92 -10.89
CA THR A 74 -2.59 -21.36 -10.66
C THR A 74 -2.84 -22.16 -11.94
N VAL A 75 -2.73 -21.49 -13.09
CA VAL A 75 -2.98 -22.05 -14.41
C VAL A 75 -1.63 -22.32 -15.10
N PRO A 76 -1.40 -23.48 -15.67
CA PRO A 76 -0.13 -23.75 -16.33
C PRO A 76 0.16 -22.77 -17.48
N SER A 77 1.31 -22.14 -17.43
CA SER A 77 1.80 -21.30 -18.50
C SER A 77 2.12 -22.13 -19.77
N PRO A 78 1.78 -21.66 -20.95
CA PRO A 78 2.14 -22.35 -22.18
C PRO A 78 3.67 -22.47 -22.39
N PHE A 79 4.45 -21.69 -21.67
CA PHE A 79 5.92 -21.70 -21.73
C PHE A 79 6.56 -22.65 -20.70
N GLY A 80 5.78 -23.23 -19.76
CA GLY A 80 6.21 -24.24 -18.82
C GLY A 80 7.23 -23.82 -17.77
N ASN A 81 7.42 -22.52 -17.56
CA ASN A 81 8.41 -21.97 -16.63
C ASN A 81 7.85 -21.78 -15.20
N ASP A 82 6.56 -22.04 -15.00
CA ASP A 82 5.79 -21.88 -13.76
C ASP A 82 5.51 -23.19 -13.01
N THR A 83 5.96 -24.33 -13.51
CA THR A 83 5.60 -25.68 -13.01
C THR A 83 5.78 -25.87 -11.51
N ARG A 84 6.75 -25.17 -10.90
CA ARG A 84 6.95 -25.19 -9.44
C ARG A 84 5.83 -24.50 -8.67
N TYR A 85 5.18 -23.52 -9.29
CA TYR A 85 4.14 -22.65 -8.72
C TYR A 85 2.71 -23.12 -9.05
N LEU A 86 2.55 -24.34 -9.54
CA LEU A 86 1.24 -24.94 -9.71
C LEU A 86 0.74 -25.61 -8.42
N PRO A 87 -0.58 -25.87 -8.28
CA PRO A 87 -1.14 -26.54 -7.10
C PRO A 87 -0.51 -27.89 -6.78
N GLN A 88 -0.11 -28.63 -7.82
CA GLN A 88 0.59 -29.92 -7.73
C GLN A 88 2.11 -29.78 -7.78
N GLY A 89 2.63 -28.58 -7.98
CA GLY A 89 4.06 -28.29 -8.06
C GLY A 89 4.75 -28.30 -6.69
N GLU A 90 6.07 -28.10 -6.69
CA GLU A 90 6.91 -28.10 -5.48
C GLU A 90 6.39 -27.11 -4.43
N MET A 91 6.01 -25.90 -4.86
CA MET A 91 5.54 -24.84 -3.98
C MET A 91 4.11 -25.04 -3.50
N ARG A 92 3.36 -26.02 -4.05
CA ARG A 92 1.95 -26.27 -3.74
C ARG A 92 1.13 -24.98 -3.78
N TRP A 93 1.23 -24.28 -4.90
CA TRP A 93 0.67 -22.95 -5.07
C TRP A 93 -0.83 -23.03 -5.35
N THR A 94 -1.62 -23.21 -4.27
CA THR A 94 -3.08 -23.33 -4.35
C THR A 94 -3.77 -22.00 -4.62
N GLY A 95 -5.00 -22.03 -5.13
CA GLY A 95 -5.80 -20.84 -5.35
C GLY A 95 -6.05 -20.02 -4.08
N GLU A 96 -6.02 -20.64 -2.88
CA GLU A 96 -6.08 -19.90 -1.62
C GLU A 96 -4.80 -19.09 -1.37
N ARG A 97 -3.63 -19.70 -1.59
CA ARG A 97 -2.34 -19.03 -1.47
C ARG A 97 -2.20 -17.89 -2.47
N TYR A 98 -2.62 -18.13 -3.71
CA TYR A 98 -2.68 -17.11 -4.75
C TYR A 98 -3.52 -15.91 -4.32
N ARG A 99 -4.79 -16.13 -3.95
CA ARG A 99 -5.69 -15.05 -3.51
C ARG A 99 -5.12 -14.29 -2.31
N ARG A 100 -4.53 -14.99 -1.34
CA ARG A 100 -3.90 -14.36 -0.18
C ARG A 100 -2.77 -13.43 -0.61
N LYS A 101 -1.91 -13.87 -1.53
CA LYS A 101 -0.79 -13.05 -2.02
C LYS A 101 -1.27 -11.86 -2.85
N VAL A 102 -2.28 -12.03 -3.70
CA VAL A 102 -2.95 -10.92 -4.40
C VAL A 102 -3.44 -9.86 -3.41
N MET A 103 -4.16 -10.27 -2.37
CA MET A 103 -4.67 -9.35 -1.33
C MET A 103 -3.54 -8.65 -0.57
N GLN A 104 -2.44 -9.35 -0.27
CA GLN A 104 -1.27 -8.76 0.38
C GLN A 104 -0.58 -7.74 -0.51
N THR A 105 -0.38 -8.06 -1.80
CA THR A 105 0.20 -7.13 -2.78
C THR A 105 -0.66 -5.88 -2.93
N ALA A 106 -1.97 -6.03 -3.07
CA ALA A 106 -2.90 -4.91 -3.12
C ALA A 106 -2.85 -4.05 -1.84
N ALA A 107 -2.78 -4.68 -0.67
CA ALA A 107 -2.66 -3.96 0.60
C ALA A 107 -1.35 -3.15 0.71
N VAL A 108 -0.24 -3.64 0.15
CA VAL A 108 1.01 -2.88 0.07
C VAL A 108 0.83 -1.66 -0.83
N ILE A 109 0.28 -1.84 -2.04
CA ILE A 109 0.02 -0.74 -2.98
C ILE A 109 -0.88 0.33 -2.32
N ASP A 110 -1.98 -0.08 -1.70
CA ASP A 110 -2.88 0.82 -0.98
C ASP A 110 -2.19 1.56 0.17
N SER A 111 -1.30 0.88 0.91
CA SER A 111 -0.60 1.49 2.05
C SER A 111 0.41 2.55 1.62
N LEU A 112 1.01 2.39 0.44
CA LEU A 112 1.87 3.40 -0.15
C LEU A 112 1.07 4.66 -0.50
N GLY A 113 -0.17 4.50 -0.98
CA GLY A 113 -1.07 5.61 -1.35
C GLY A 113 -0.48 6.53 -2.42
N LEU A 114 0.52 6.03 -3.18
CA LEU A 114 1.23 6.81 -4.18
C LEU A 114 0.51 6.76 -5.52
N PRO A 115 0.56 7.83 -6.29
CA PRO A 115 -0.14 7.90 -7.57
C PRO A 115 0.49 7.06 -8.67
N LEU A 116 1.73 6.61 -8.50
CA LEU A 116 2.47 5.75 -9.44
C LEU A 116 3.18 4.65 -8.67
N VAL A 117 2.90 3.39 -8.99
CA VAL A 117 3.55 2.22 -8.39
C VAL A 117 3.93 1.22 -9.48
N GLY A 118 5.23 1.04 -9.68
CA GLY A 118 5.76 -0.04 -10.52
C GLY A 118 5.71 -1.36 -9.76
N LEU A 119 5.11 -2.38 -10.35
CA LEU A 119 5.00 -3.72 -9.81
C LEU A 119 5.78 -4.68 -10.71
N TYR A 120 6.79 -5.33 -10.16
CA TYR A 120 7.55 -6.39 -10.82
C TYR A 120 7.23 -7.75 -10.20
N GLY A 121 7.54 -8.82 -10.91
CA GLY A 121 7.41 -10.18 -10.40
C GLY A 121 6.00 -10.75 -10.51
N VAL A 122 5.23 -10.32 -11.50
CA VAL A 122 3.89 -10.81 -11.84
C VAL A 122 3.96 -11.65 -13.12
N GLU A 123 3.22 -12.74 -13.18
CA GLU A 123 3.31 -13.68 -14.30
C GLU A 123 2.64 -13.18 -15.58
N ASN A 124 1.47 -12.58 -15.45
CA ASN A 124 0.66 -12.20 -16.62
C ASN A 124 -0.34 -11.09 -16.30
N GLU A 125 -1.02 -10.59 -17.32
CA GLU A 125 -2.00 -9.51 -17.18
C GLU A 125 -3.20 -9.90 -16.32
N SER A 126 -3.61 -11.17 -16.27
CA SER A 126 -4.73 -11.57 -15.42
C SER A 126 -4.38 -11.44 -13.93
N VAL A 127 -3.16 -11.74 -13.56
CA VAL A 127 -2.63 -11.51 -12.20
C VAL A 127 -2.65 -10.01 -11.85
N VAL A 128 -2.20 -9.16 -12.78
CA VAL A 128 -2.20 -7.70 -12.58
C VAL A 128 -3.62 -7.17 -12.39
N ARG A 129 -4.56 -7.66 -13.20
CA ARG A 129 -5.99 -7.31 -13.08
C ARG A 129 -6.57 -7.73 -11.73
N ASP A 130 -6.21 -8.93 -11.24
CA ASP A 130 -6.67 -9.40 -9.94
C ASP A 130 -6.12 -8.54 -8.80
N VAL A 131 -4.85 -8.10 -8.88
CA VAL A 131 -4.27 -7.17 -7.92
C VAL A 131 -4.97 -5.82 -7.98
N ALA A 132 -5.20 -5.27 -9.19
CA ALA A 132 -5.91 -3.99 -9.36
C ALA A 132 -7.32 -4.04 -8.77
N ALA A 133 -8.04 -5.13 -9.02
CA ALA A 133 -9.39 -5.35 -8.48
C ALA A 133 -9.42 -5.52 -6.96
N ALA A 134 -8.31 -5.96 -6.35
CA ALA A 134 -8.18 -6.11 -4.90
C ALA A 134 -7.75 -4.82 -4.20
N CYS A 135 -7.20 -3.83 -4.92
CA CYS A 135 -6.87 -2.52 -4.38
C CYS A 135 -8.15 -1.75 -3.97
N LYS A 136 -8.04 -0.96 -2.90
CA LYS A 136 -9.09 -0.02 -2.47
C LYS A 136 -9.00 1.30 -3.23
N GLY A 137 -7.78 1.67 -3.64
CA GLY A 137 -7.53 2.82 -4.50
C GLY A 137 -8.03 2.54 -5.92
N ASP A 138 -8.49 3.59 -6.62
CA ASP A 138 -8.92 3.50 -8.03
C ASP A 138 -7.68 3.55 -8.94
N TYR A 139 -7.00 2.40 -9.03
CA TYR A 139 -5.82 2.24 -9.86
C TYR A 139 -6.19 1.68 -11.24
N ALA A 140 -5.81 2.40 -12.28
CA ALA A 140 -5.60 1.85 -13.60
C ALA A 140 -4.21 1.22 -13.69
N TYR A 141 -3.95 0.40 -14.69
CA TYR A 141 -2.64 -0.20 -14.89
C TYR A 141 -2.21 -0.25 -16.36
N LEU A 142 -0.91 -0.32 -16.55
CA LEU A 142 -0.27 -0.72 -17.80
C LEU A 142 0.49 -2.01 -17.51
N PHE A 143 0.33 -3.00 -18.38
CA PHE A 143 1.06 -4.26 -18.33
C PHE A 143 1.97 -4.38 -19.54
N ARG A 144 3.17 -4.91 -19.33
CA ARG A 144 4.10 -5.24 -20.40
C ARG A 144 4.78 -6.57 -20.12
N THR A 145 4.68 -7.44 -21.11
CA THR A 145 5.45 -8.69 -21.14
C THR A 145 6.92 -8.35 -21.40
N THR A 146 7.77 -8.98 -20.63
CA THR A 146 9.23 -8.95 -20.79
C THR A 146 9.72 -10.31 -21.28
N ASP A 147 10.88 -10.36 -21.92
CA ASP A 147 11.50 -11.62 -22.31
C ASP A 147 12.26 -12.28 -21.14
N SER A 148 11.71 -12.21 -19.93
CA SER A 148 12.37 -12.76 -18.76
C SER A 148 12.31 -14.29 -18.76
N TYR A 149 13.43 -14.92 -18.44
CA TYR A 149 13.57 -16.39 -18.43
C TYR A 149 12.57 -17.07 -17.47
N ASN A 150 12.23 -16.40 -16.38
CA ASN A 150 11.30 -16.92 -15.37
C ASN A 150 9.83 -16.60 -15.66
N GLY A 151 9.53 -15.92 -16.80
CA GLY A 151 8.16 -15.57 -17.17
C GLY A 151 7.50 -14.56 -16.23
N LEU A 152 8.31 -13.75 -15.54
CA LEU A 152 7.79 -12.68 -14.67
C LEU A 152 7.93 -11.33 -15.35
N ASP A 153 6.87 -10.58 -15.31
CA ASP A 153 6.65 -9.36 -16.04
C ASP A 153 6.53 -8.14 -15.12
N PHE A 154 6.29 -7.00 -15.74
CA PHE A 154 6.18 -5.70 -15.10
C PHE A 154 4.82 -5.05 -15.36
N ALA A 155 4.27 -4.39 -14.35
CA ALA A 155 3.10 -3.55 -14.46
C ALA A 155 3.33 -2.18 -13.81
N LEU A 156 2.70 -1.15 -14.34
CA LEU A 156 2.64 0.18 -13.75
C LEU A 156 1.21 0.47 -13.32
N PHE A 157 0.98 0.62 -12.02
CA PHE A 157 -0.27 1.08 -11.45
C PHE A 157 -0.26 2.61 -11.37
N TYR A 158 -1.37 3.24 -11.73
CA TYR A 158 -1.47 4.71 -11.67
C TYR A 158 -2.90 5.15 -11.37
N PHE A 159 -3.04 6.32 -10.75
CA PHE A 159 -4.36 6.92 -10.55
C PHE A 159 -4.88 7.49 -11.87
N GLY A 160 -5.95 6.90 -12.40
CA GLY A 160 -6.53 7.25 -13.69
C GLY A 160 -7.17 8.64 -13.74
N ASP A 161 -7.46 9.25 -12.59
CA ASP A 161 -7.93 10.62 -12.45
C ASP A 161 -6.82 11.68 -12.57
N ARG A 162 -5.53 11.24 -12.52
CA ARG A 162 -4.36 12.11 -12.51
C ARG A 162 -3.40 11.88 -13.65
N PHE A 163 -3.35 10.67 -14.16
CA PHE A 163 -2.40 10.28 -15.19
C PHE A 163 -3.14 9.62 -16.34
N PHE A 164 -2.76 10.02 -17.53
CA PHE A 164 -3.24 9.41 -18.76
C PHE A 164 -2.02 9.01 -19.60
N PRO A 165 -1.83 7.72 -19.92
CA PRO A 165 -0.72 7.29 -20.76
C PRO A 165 -0.88 7.84 -22.16
N ASP A 166 0.08 8.63 -22.63
CA ASP A 166 0.12 9.14 -24.00
C ASP A 166 0.73 8.10 -24.93
N ARG A 167 1.90 7.59 -24.55
CA ARG A 167 2.63 6.60 -25.34
C ARG A 167 3.42 5.66 -24.42
N VAL A 168 3.48 4.38 -24.82
CA VAL A 168 4.27 3.37 -24.13
C VAL A 168 5.29 2.80 -25.10
N GLU A 169 6.58 2.97 -24.78
CA GLU A 169 7.69 2.42 -25.55
C GLU A 169 8.49 1.45 -24.69
N ALA A 170 8.91 0.33 -25.27
CA ALA A 170 9.85 -0.57 -24.66
C ALA A 170 11.25 -0.23 -25.14
N GLY A 171 12.17 0.00 -24.21
CA GLY A 171 13.59 0.19 -24.47
C GLY A 171 14.41 -0.93 -23.84
N HIS A 172 15.42 -1.41 -24.56
CA HIS A 172 16.40 -2.34 -24.02
C HIS A 172 17.64 -1.58 -23.61
N PHE A 173 18.00 -1.68 -22.35
CA PHE A 173 19.19 -1.06 -21.79
C PHE A 173 20.09 -2.15 -21.23
N TRP A 174 21.38 -2.06 -21.50
CA TRP A 174 22.38 -2.95 -20.91
C TRP A 174 23.52 -2.16 -20.30
N MET A 175 24.08 -2.71 -19.25
CA MET A 175 25.28 -2.15 -18.65
C MET A 175 26.53 -2.79 -19.26
N THR A 176 27.48 -1.96 -19.62
CA THR A 176 28.80 -2.44 -20.03
C THR A 176 29.56 -2.96 -18.81
N ALA A 177 30.62 -3.73 -19.04
CA ALA A 177 31.52 -4.17 -17.98
C ALA A 177 32.18 -2.98 -17.21
N ALA A 178 32.20 -1.79 -17.81
CA ALA A 178 32.64 -0.55 -17.17
C ALA A 178 31.56 0.17 -16.36
N GLY A 179 30.32 -0.39 -16.30
CA GLY A 179 29.20 0.22 -15.57
C GLY A 179 28.49 1.35 -16.30
N GLU A 180 28.74 1.51 -17.61
CA GLU A 180 28.03 2.48 -18.43
C GLU A 180 26.70 1.91 -18.93
N LEU A 181 25.61 2.68 -18.82
CA LEU A 181 24.31 2.34 -19.38
C LEU A 181 24.30 2.66 -20.89
N ARG A 182 23.89 1.70 -21.71
CA ARG A 182 23.67 1.88 -23.15
C ARG A 182 22.29 1.35 -23.55
N GLY A 183 21.64 2.02 -24.49
CA GLY A 183 20.34 1.67 -25.03
C GLY A 183 20.22 2.04 -26.49
#